data_42589d66c452cc965fa5d7503098851c
#
_entry.id   42589d66c452cc965fa5d7503098851c
#
_cell.length_a   1.000
_cell.length_b   1.000
_cell.length_c   1.000
_cell.angle_alpha   90.00
_cell.angle_beta   90.00
_cell.angle_gamma   90.00
#
_symmetry.space_group_name_H-M   'P 1'
#
loop_
_entity.id
_entity.type
_entity.pdbx_description
1 polymer ?
#
loop_
_entity_poly.entity_id
_entity_poly.type
_entity_poly.pdbx_seq_one_letter_code
_entity_poly.pdbx_strand_id
1 'polypeptide(L)'
;KDIHFHFYNSLVEEFSKIIKVDKSFFSLDTELVSNIDIDNIKDRERVSKVVDRISNKSNSGAFIKSNVGTYGMSVMNIKNGEDFINLNRDGRKKMKISKGGRVLNDLIVQESVPTVFKNKEPVYYLIDNKVCGGFFRVNDSKGDTDNLNTRGMYFSCICMEKNCLNCDKFLQPILTII
;
A
#
# COMPACT_ATOMS: atom_id res chain seq x y z
N LYS A 1 -7.72 -9.47 2.76
CA LYS A 1 -7.05 -8.62 1.74
C LYS A 1 -6.48 -9.46 0.59
N ASP A 2 -5.92 -10.64 0.86
CA ASP A 2 -5.36 -11.55 -0.16
C ASP A 2 -6.36 -11.87 -1.27
N ILE A 3 -7.57 -12.26 -0.91
CA ILE A 3 -8.67 -12.52 -1.85
C ILE A 3 -8.93 -11.29 -2.73
N HIS A 4 -8.95 -10.10 -2.14
CA HIS A 4 -9.16 -8.85 -2.87
C HIS A 4 -8.04 -8.60 -3.89
N PHE A 5 -6.78 -8.78 -3.49
CA PHE A 5 -5.64 -8.65 -4.41
C PHE A 5 -5.63 -9.72 -5.50
N HIS A 6 -6.04 -10.94 -5.17
CA HIS A 6 -6.16 -12.01 -6.16
C HIS A 6 -7.15 -11.64 -7.28
N PHE A 7 -8.36 -11.23 -6.91
CA PHE A 7 -9.37 -10.79 -7.89
C PHE A 7 -8.92 -9.55 -8.68
N TYR A 8 -8.34 -8.57 -8.00
CA TYR A 8 -7.81 -7.38 -8.65
C TYR A 8 -6.75 -7.74 -9.70
N ASN A 9 -5.78 -8.57 -9.35
CA ASN A 9 -4.72 -8.98 -10.27
C ASN A 9 -5.27 -9.78 -11.47
N SER A 10 -6.31 -10.59 -11.27
CA SER A 10 -6.96 -11.30 -12.37
C SER A 10 -7.63 -10.33 -13.34
N LEU A 11 -8.35 -9.33 -12.83
CA LEU A 11 -8.96 -8.28 -13.65
C LEU A 11 -7.91 -7.45 -14.40
N VAL A 12 -6.82 -7.07 -13.72
CA VAL A 12 -5.71 -6.34 -14.33
C VAL A 12 -5.07 -7.13 -15.47
N GLU A 13 -4.92 -8.44 -15.30
CA GLU A 13 -4.35 -9.29 -16.35
C GLU A 13 -5.21 -9.29 -17.61
N GLU A 14 -6.53 -9.42 -17.49
CA GLU A 14 -7.45 -9.35 -18.63
C GLU A 14 -7.48 -7.94 -19.25
N PHE A 15 -7.55 -6.91 -18.41
CA PHE A 15 -7.54 -5.52 -18.88
C PHE A 15 -6.26 -5.18 -19.65
N SER A 16 -5.10 -5.60 -19.16
CA SER A 16 -3.79 -5.37 -19.79
C SER A 16 -3.72 -5.98 -21.20
N LYS A 17 -4.31 -7.16 -21.39
CA LYS A 17 -4.42 -7.79 -22.72
C LYS A 17 -5.25 -6.95 -23.70
N ILE A 18 -6.37 -6.40 -23.22
CA ILE A 18 -7.28 -5.58 -24.04
C ILE A 18 -6.62 -4.28 -24.48
N ILE A 19 -6.01 -3.55 -23.55
CA ILE A 19 -5.39 -2.24 -23.84
C ILE A 19 -3.96 -2.34 -24.37
N LYS A 20 -3.35 -3.54 -24.39
CA LYS A 20 -1.97 -3.81 -24.82
C LYS A 20 -0.92 -3.03 -24.02
N VAL A 21 -1.13 -2.91 -22.72
CA VAL A 21 -0.19 -2.28 -21.77
C VAL A 21 0.26 -3.33 -20.77
N ASP A 22 1.53 -3.30 -20.36
CA ASP A 22 2.05 -4.25 -19.39
C ASP A 22 1.31 -4.15 -18.05
N LYS A 23 0.95 -5.29 -17.49
CA LYS A 23 0.20 -5.37 -16.22
C LYS A 23 0.91 -4.73 -15.03
N SER A 24 2.25 -4.62 -15.06
CA SER A 24 3.03 -3.98 -14.01
C SER A 24 2.69 -2.51 -13.79
N PHE A 25 2.05 -1.85 -14.78
CA PHE A 25 1.54 -0.48 -14.61
C PHE A 25 0.33 -0.39 -13.67
N PHE A 26 -0.38 -1.50 -13.45
CA PHE A 26 -1.65 -1.50 -12.72
C PHE A 26 -1.65 -2.39 -11.49
N SER A 27 -0.71 -3.33 -11.37
CA SER A 27 -0.64 -4.28 -10.26
C SER A 27 0.71 -4.23 -9.57
N LEU A 28 0.70 -4.47 -8.26
CA LEU A 28 1.87 -4.57 -7.42
C LEU A 28 2.17 -6.03 -7.12
N ASP A 29 3.45 -6.39 -7.09
CA ASP A 29 3.87 -7.68 -6.56
C ASP A 29 3.37 -7.82 -5.13
N THR A 30 2.56 -8.85 -4.90
CA THR A 30 1.90 -9.09 -3.62
C THR A 30 1.91 -10.57 -3.30
N GLU A 31 2.32 -10.94 -2.09
CA GLU A 31 2.34 -12.32 -1.63
C GLU A 31 1.79 -12.47 -0.21
N LEU A 32 1.00 -13.53 0.00
CA LEU A 32 0.50 -13.95 1.29
C LEU A 32 1.48 -14.93 1.94
N VAL A 33 1.90 -14.65 3.16
CA VAL A 33 2.67 -15.56 4.00
C VAL A 33 1.81 -15.94 5.21
N SER A 34 1.32 -17.18 5.21
CA SER A 34 0.37 -17.66 6.23
C SER A 34 1.06 -18.34 7.41
N ASN A 35 0.34 -18.41 8.52
CA ASN A 35 0.75 -19.08 9.76
C ASN A 35 2.10 -18.54 10.27
N ILE A 36 2.17 -17.25 10.49
CA ILE A 36 3.33 -16.53 11.00
C ILE A 36 3.17 -16.20 12.48
N ASP A 37 4.09 -16.68 13.31
CA ASP A 37 4.34 -16.10 14.63
C ASP A 37 5.49 -15.09 14.52
N ILE A 38 5.19 -13.83 14.66
CA ILE A 38 6.17 -12.73 14.53
C ILE A 38 7.28 -12.79 15.60
N ASP A 39 7.07 -13.50 16.73
CA ASP A 39 8.11 -13.69 17.75
C ASP A 39 9.04 -14.86 17.39
N ASN A 40 8.62 -15.78 16.52
CA ASN A 40 9.44 -16.88 16.06
C ASN A 40 10.42 -16.41 14.97
N ILE A 41 11.72 -16.63 15.20
CA ILE A 41 12.77 -16.23 14.26
C ILE A 41 12.63 -16.92 12.89
N LYS A 42 12.28 -18.22 12.87
CA LYS A 42 12.11 -18.99 11.62
C LYS A 42 10.97 -18.45 10.77
N ASP A 43 9.90 -17.98 11.40
CA ASP A 43 8.78 -17.37 10.68
C ASP A 43 9.17 -16.00 10.14
N ARG A 44 9.94 -15.20 10.89
CA ARG A 44 10.51 -13.95 10.34
C ARG A 44 11.45 -14.19 9.17
N GLU A 45 12.25 -15.27 9.18
CA GLU A 45 13.09 -15.67 8.06
C GLU A 45 12.27 -16.06 6.81
N ARG A 46 11.10 -16.69 7.00
CA ARG A 46 10.19 -16.98 5.87
C ARG A 46 9.68 -15.70 5.22
N VAL A 47 9.23 -14.75 6.03
CA VAL A 47 8.75 -13.44 5.53
C VAL A 47 9.90 -12.65 4.90
N SER A 48 11.08 -12.63 5.51
CA SER A 48 12.27 -11.96 5.02
C SER A 48 12.64 -12.37 3.58
N LYS A 49 12.60 -13.66 3.27
CA LYS A 49 12.86 -14.16 1.89
C LYS A 49 11.88 -13.58 0.87
N VAL A 50 10.62 -13.40 1.27
CA VAL A 50 9.61 -12.80 0.40
C VAL A 50 9.86 -11.30 0.25
N VAL A 51 10.22 -10.62 1.34
CA VAL A 51 10.60 -9.20 1.31
C VAL A 51 11.76 -8.98 0.35
N ASP A 52 12.85 -9.75 0.47
CA ASP A 52 14.03 -9.60 -0.40
C ASP A 52 13.68 -9.85 -1.87
N ARG A 53 12.87 -10.85 -2.15
CA ARG A 53 12.45 -11.15 -3.52
C ARG A 53 11.62 -10.02 -4.15
N ILE A 54 10.71 -9.41 -3.38
CA ILE A 54 9.86 -8.31 -3.85
C ILE A 54 10.66 -7.00 -3.93
N SER A 55 11.42 -6.66 -2.89
CA SER A 55 12.17 -5.40 -2.83
C SER A 55 13.30 -5.33 -3.86
N ASN A 56 13.94 -6.45 -4.19
CA ASN A 56 14.99 -6.50 -5.22
C ASN A 56 14.47 -6.18 -6.63
N LYS A 57 13.19 -6.40 -6.90
CA LYS A 57 12.59 -6.04 -8.18
C LYS A 57 12.29 -4.53 -8.28
N SER A 58 11.77 -3.94 -7.22
CA SER A 58 11.30 -2.55 -7.21
C SER A 58 12.34 -1.53 -6.76
N ASN A 59 13.39 -1.99 -6.08
CA ASN A 59 14.43 -1.15 -5.45
C ASN A 59 13.87 -0.14 -4.41
N SER A 60 12.65 -0.36 -3.91
CA SER A 60 11.90 0.57 -3.04
C SER A 60 11.44 -0.04 -1.71
N GLY A 61 11.84 -1.29 -1.43
CA GLY A 61 11.39 -2.02 -0.24
C GLY A 61 10.02 -2.68 -0.40
N ALA A 62 9.43 -3.11 0.70
CA ALA A 62 8.13 -3.75 0.73
C ALA A 62 7.28 -3.28 1.90
N PHE A 63 5.97 -3.18 1.70
CA PHE A 63 4.99 -3.04 2.76
C PHE A 63 4.58 -4.40 3.29
N ILE A 64 4.69 -4.57 4.60
CA ILE A 64 4.15 -5.74 5.29
C ILE A 64 2.87 -5.33 6.01
N LYS A 65 1.81 -6.07 5.78
CA LYS A 65 0.46 -5.76 6.28
C LYS A 65 -0.16 -7.02 6.85
N SER A 66 -0.90 -6.90 7.95
CA SER A 66 -1.78 -8.01 8.34
C SER A 66 -2.88 -8.21 7.31
N ASN A 67 -3.18 -9.46 6.96
CA ASN A 67 -4.24 -9.82 6.03
C ASN A 67 -5.62 -9.32 6.51
N VAL A 68 -5.87 -9.36 7.80
CA VAL A 68 -7.16 -8.97 8.43
C VAL A 68 -7.13 -7.60 9.12
N GLY A 69 -6.01 -6.88 9.12
CA GLY A 69 -5.89 -5.56 9.76
C GLY A 69 -6.70 -4.46 9.04
N THR A 70 -7.16 -3.48 9.80
CA THR A 70 -7.92 -2.32 9.32
C THR A 70 -7.28 -1.01 9.81
N TYR A 71 -7.66 0.13 9.23
CA TYR A 71 -7.25 1.47 9.64
C TYR A 71 -5.72 1.72 9.69
N GLY A 72 -4.95 1.09 8.82
CA GLY A 72 -3.48 1.24 8.81
C GLY A 72 -2.75 0.57 9.99
N MET A 73 -3.48 -0.15 10.87
CA MET A 73 -2.87 -0.95 11.92
C MET A 73 -2.13 -2.14 11.32
N SER A 74 -1.03 -2.54 11.96
CA SER A 74 -0.18 -3.65 11.49
C SER A 74 0.28 -3.45 10.05
N VAL A 75 0.71 -2.23 9.71
CA VAL A 75 1.35 -1.87 8.45
C VAL A 75 2.74 -1.35 8.74
N MET A 76 3.73 -1.87 8.03
CA MET A 76 5.13 -1.49 8.18
C MET A 76 5.78 -1.46 6.80
N ASN A 77 6.57 -0.42 6.51
CA ASN A 77 7.48 -0.42 5.37
C ASN A 77 8.83 -0.97 5.82
N ILE A 78 9.38 -1.91 5.07
CA ILE A 78 10.65 -2.60 5.33
C ILE A 78 11.51 -2.50 4.07
N LYS A 79 12.76 -2.10 4.24
CA LYS A 79 13.68 -1.91 3.11
C LYS A 79 14.20 -3.24 2.55
N ASN A 80 14.51 -4.18 3.42
CA ASN A 80 15.08 -5.48 3.08
C ASN A 80 14.67 -6.53 4.13
N GLY A 81 14.94 -7.79 3.85
CA GLY A 81 14.55 -8.89 4.73
C GLY A 81 15.30 -8.90 6.07
N GLU A 82 16.53 -8.41 6.11
CA GLU A 82 17.31 -8.34 7.35
C GLU A 82 16.67 -7.40 8.37
N ASP A 83 16.15 -6.26 7.92
CA ASP A 83 15.42 -5.32 8.78
C ASP A 83 14.19 -6.00 9.42
N PHE A 84 13.52 -6.91 8.68
CA PHE A 84 12.39 -7.65 9.22
C PHE A 84 12.80 -8.74 10.22
N ILE A 85 13.88 -9.46 9.96
CA ILE A 85 14.43 -10.47 10.90
C ILE A 85 14.78 -9.78 12.22
N ASN A 86 15.42 -8.61 12.15
CA ASN A 86 15.93 -7.87 13.30
C ASN A 86 14.92 -6.94 13.96
N LEU A 87 13.62 -7.10 13.68
CA LEU A 87 12.57 -6.31 14.33
C LEU A 87 12.71 -6.35 15.85
N ASN A 88 12.80 -5.18 16.46
CA ASN A 88 12.79 -5.03 17.89
C ASN A 88 11.41 -5.39 18.50
N ARG A 89 11.31 -5.41 19.83
CA ARG A 89 10.07 -5.76 20.53
C ARG A 89 8.89 -4.88 20.14
N ASP A 90 9.13 -3.58 19.92
CA ASP A 90 8.05 -2.63 19.59
C ASP A 90 7.55 -2.81 18.14
N GLY A 91 8.47 -3.09 17.21
CA GLY A 91 8.12 -3.46 15.84
C GLY A 91 7.26 -4.73 15.80
N ARG A 92 7.65 -5.77 16.55
CA ARG A 92 6.85 -7.00 16.66
C ARG A 92 5.48 -6.76 17.29
N LYS A 93 5.41 -5.96 18.37
CA LYS A 93 4.14 -5.56 18.98
C LYS A 93 3.23 -4.83 18.00
N LYS A 94 3.78 -3.89 17.22
CA LYS A 94 3.02 -3.15 16.20
C LYS A 94 2.39 -4.09 15.19
N MET A 95 3.07 -5.15 14.79
CA MET A 95 2.53 -6.14 13.85
C MET A 95 1.46 -7.05 14.46
N LYS A 96 1.39 -7.16 15.77
CA LYS A 96 0.37 -7.96 16.50
C LYS A 96 -0.91 -7.19 16.82
N ILE A 97 -0.91 -5.86 16.66
CA ILE A 97 -2.06 -5.03 17.01
C ILE A 97 -3.21 -5.31 16.04
N SER A 98 -4.32 -5.79 16.57
CA SER A 98 -5.58 -5.93 15.84
C SER A 98 -6.74 -5.33 16.61
N LYS A 99 -7.71 -4.78 15.89
CA LYS A 99 -8.99 -4.38 16.49
C LYS A 99 -9.79 -5.64 16.86
N GLY A 100 -10.14 -5.76 18.12
CA GLY A 100 -10.97 -6.90 18.61
C GLY A 100 -10.19 -8.15 19.02
N GLY A 101 -8.87 -8.05 19.32
CA GLY A 101 -8.10 -9.15 19.93
C GLY A 101 -7.85 -10.36 19.02
N ARG A 102 -8.04 -10.21 17.71
CA ARG A 102 -7.75 -11.28 16.74
C ARG A 102 -6.25 -11.53 16.64
N VAL A 103 -5.86 -12.79 16.66
CA VAL A 103 -4.48 -13.18 16.38
C VAL A 103 -4.20 -12.95 14.90
N LEU A 104 -3.10 -12.29 14.60
CA LEU A 104 -2.70 -11.94 13.23
C LEU A 104 -1.60 -12.90 12.78
N ASN A 105 -1.99 -13.99 12.12
CA ASN A 105 -1.07 -15.04 11.69
C ASN A 105 -0.73 -14.97 10.19
N ASP A 106 -1.46 -14.17 9.43
CA ASP A 106 -1.28 -14.04 7.99
C ASP A 106 -0.82 -12.64 7.64
N LEU A 107 0.32 -12.58 6.98
CA LEU A 107 0.95 -11.35 6.53
C LEU A 107 0.92 -11.26 5.01
N ILE A 108 0.62 -10.09 4.50
CA ILE A 108 0.79 -9.73 3.10
C ILE A 108 2.07 -8.94 2.97
N VAL A 109 2.96 -9.39 2.12
CA VAL A 109 4.13 -8.65 1.66
C VAL A 109 3.79 -8.07 0.29
N GLN A 110 3.88 -6.78 0.14
CA GLN A 110 3.53 -6.06 -1.08
C GLN A 110 4.63 -5.09 -1.46
N GLU A 111 4.90 -5.01 -2.74
CA GLU A 111 5.82 -4.03 -3.32
C GLU A 111 5.53 -2.61 -2.82
N SER A 112 6.59 -1.89 -2.45
CA SER A 112 6.52 -0.47 -2.13
C SER A 112 6.72 0.35 -3.39
N VAL A 113 5.77 1.22 -3.71
CA VAL A 113 5.87 2.14 -4.84
C VAL A 113 5.98 3.55 -4.30
N PRO A 114 7.09 4.25 -4.60
CA PRO A 114 7.20 5.65 -4.23
C PRO A 114 6.16 6.47 -4.99
N THR A 115 5.43 7.31 -4.28
CA THR A 115 4.42 8.16 -4.89
C THR A 115 5.07 9.36 -5.57
N VAL A 116 4.45 9.83 -6.66
CA VAL A 116 4.88 11.06 -7.37
C VAL A 116 4.80 12.27 -6.44
N PHE A 117 3.86 12.25 -5.51
CA PHE A 117 3.67 13.32 -4.54
C PHE A 117 4.37 12.96 -3.24
N LYS A 118 5.37 13.74 -2.85
CA LYS A 118 5.97 13.62 -1.53
C LYS A 118 4.94 13.93 -0.46
N ASN A 119 4.89 13.14 0.61
CA ASN A 119 4.03 13.29 1.79
C ASN A 119 2.51 13.43 1.55
N LYS A 120 2.02 13.22 0.32
CA LYS A 120 0.57 13.24 0.01
C LYS A 120 0.17 12.17 -0.98
N GLU A 121 -1.05 11.68 -0.87
CA GLU A 121 -1.66 10.73 -1.80
C GLU A 121 -3.07 11.16 -2.19
N PRO A 122 -3.45 11.08 -3.48
CA PRO A 122 -4.81 11.40 -3.91
C PRO A 122 -5.77 10.27 -3.54
N VAL A 123 -6.94 10.64 -3.08
CA VAL A 123 -8.07 9.75 -2.82
C VAL A 123 -9.25 10.22 -3.65
N TYR A 124 -9.79 9.34 -4.49
CA TYR A 124 -10.96 9.62 -5.32
C TYR A 124 -12.14 8.74 -4.92
N TYR A 125 -13.32 9.34 -4.95
CA TYR A 125 -14.58 8.62 -4.80
C TYR A 125 -15.22 8.40 -6.17
N LEU A 126 -15.54 7.14 -6.45
CA LEU A 126 -16.25 6.75 -7.67
C LEU A 126 -17.67 6.31 -7.28
N ILE A 127 -18.66 6.82 -8.02
CA ILE A 127 -20.05 6.38 -7.94
C ILE A 127 -20.48 6.09 -9.38
N ASP A 128 -20.97 4.88 -9.62
CA ASP A 128 -21.43 4.45 -10.96
C ASP A 128 -20.37 4.73 -12.05
N ASN A 129 -19.12 4.31 -11.77
CA ASN A 129 -17.95 4.49 -12.65
C ASN A 129 -17.58 5.96 -12.96
N LYS A 130 -18.15 6.93 -12.23
CA LYS A 130 -17.82 8.35 -12.37
C LYS A 130 -17.08 8.84 -11.16
N VAL A 131 -16.04 9.64 -11.36
CA VAL A 131 -15.36 10.33 -10.27
C VAL A 131 -16.26 11.44 -9.77
N CYS A 132 -16.72 11.32 -8.52
CA CYS A 132 -17.65 12.25 -7.89
C CYS A 132 -16.98 13.23 -6.93
N GLY A 133 -15.72 12.99 -6.57
CA GLY A 133 -14.97 13.87 -5.69
C GLY A 133 -13.63 13.27 -5.30
N GLY A 134 -12.82 14.07 -4.63
CA GLY A 134 -11.53 13.62 -4.13
C GLY A 134 -10.89 14.58 -3.15
N PHE A 135 -9.85 14.10 -2.49
CA PHE A 135 -9.00 14.90 -1.62
C PHE A 135 -7.59 14.32 -1.60
N PHE A 136 -6.62 15.11 -1.18
CA PHE A 136 -5.31 14.60 -0.79
C PHE A 136 -5.31 14.20 0.68
N ARG A 137 -4.82 13.01 0.97
CA ARG A 137 -4.36 12.66 2.30
C ARG A 137 -2.92 13.13 2.43
N VAL A 138 -2.64 13.99 3.41
CA VAL A 138 -1.33 14.62 3.61
C VAL A 138 -0.80 14.29 4.99
N ASN A 139 0.50 14.05 5.09
CA ASN A 139 1.18 13.92 6.37
C ASN A 139 2.61 14.45 6.25
N ASP A 140 2.81 15.70 6.71
CA ASP A 140 4.07 16.43 6.54
C ASP A 140 5.26 15.81 7.29
N SER A 141 5.00 14.90 8.22
CA SER A 141 6.03 14.14 8.94
C SER A 141 6.48 12.87 8.21
N LYS A 142 5.93 12.59 7.00
CA LYS A 142 6.12 11.34 6.26
C LYS A 142 6.77 11.57 4.90
N GLY A 143 7.46 10.55 4.40
CA GLY A 143 8.03 10.50 3.06
C GLY A 143 7.08 9.87 2.03
N ASP A 144 7.58 9.72 0.82
CA ASP A 144 6.88 9.17 -0.35
C ASP A 144 6.64 7.64 -0.27
N THR A 145 7.37 6.94 0.58
CA THR A 145 7.22 5.48 0.82
C THR A 145 6.64 5.16 2.20
N ASP A 146 6.13 6.16 2.92
CA ASP A 146 5.57 5.98 4.24
C ASP A 146 4.05 5.75 4.21
N ASN A 147 3.53 5.11 5.27
CA ASN A 147 2.09 5.07 5.49
C ASN A 147 1.60 6.44 5.97
N LEU A 148 0.91 7.18 5.11
CA LEU A 148 0.38 8.51 5.44
C LEU A 148 -0.80 8.46 6.40
N ASN A 149 -1.53 7.32 6.47
CA ASN A 149 -2.69 7.16 7.35
C ASN A 149 -2.27 6.90 8.81
N THR A 150 -1.60 7.87 9.39
CA THR A 150 -1.07 7.83 10.76
C THR A 150 -1.31 9.16 11.47
N ARG A 151 -0.95 9.24 12.76
CA ARG A 151 -1.06 10.47 13.55
C ARG A 151 -0.38 11.65 12.82
N GLY A 152 -1.05 12.79 12.78
CA GLY A 152 -0.59 14.00 12.08
C GLY A 152 -1.09 14.13 10.65
N MET A 153 -1.86 13.14 10.15
CA MET A 153 -2.52 13.22 8.85
C MET A 153 -3.65 14.27 8.86
N TYR A 154 -3.76 14.97 7.76
CA TYR A 154 -4.89 15.87 7.47
C TYR A 154 -5.34 15.71 6.00
N PHE A 155 -6.48 16.32 5.68
CA PHE A 155 -7.03 16.28 4.32
C PHE A 155 -6.87 17.65 3.67
N SER A 156 -6.46 17.66 2.40
CA SER A 156 -6.38 18.84 1.56
C SER A 156 -7.27 18.66 0.33
N CYS A 157 -7.87 19.72 -0.14
CA CYS A 157 -8.81 19.68 -1.25
C CYS A 157 -8.11 19.28 -2.56
N ILE A 158 -8.76 18.40 -3.33
CA ILE A 158 -8.50 18.22 -4.76
C ILE A 158 -9.63 18.95 -5.50
N CYS A 159 -9.28 19.96 -6.27
CA CYS A 159 -10.25 20.63 -7.08
C CYS A 159 -10.50 19.85 -8.37
N MET A 160 -11.77 19.55 -8.65
CA MET A 160 -12.20 18.80 -9.83
C MET A 160 -12.63 19.73 -10.98
N GLU A 161 -12.70 21.04 -10.76
CA GLU A 161 -13.14 22.02 -11.76
C GLU A 161 -11.97 22.54 -12.60
N LYS A 162 -12.19 22.68 -13.92
CA LYS A 162 -11.14 23.09 -14.88
C LYS A 162 -10.53 24.46 -14.59
N ASN A 163 -11.21 25.33 -13.85
CA ASN A 163 -10.81 26.71 -13.58
C ASN A 163 -10.48 26.98 -12.11
N CYS A 164 -10.30 25.95 -11.31
CA CYS A 164 -9.93 26.15 -9.90
C CYS A 164 -8.48 26.66 -9.79
N LEU A 165 -8.28 27.80 -9.15
CA LEU A 165 -6.97 28.41 -8.96
C LEU A 165 -5.99 27.55 -8.13
N ASN A 166 -6.51 26.62 -7.33
CA ASN A 166 -5.75 25.72 -6.47
C ASN A 166 -5.71 24.28 -7.00
N CYS A 167 -6.09 24.05 -8.26
CA CYS A 167 -6.02 22.72 -8.87
C CYS A 167 -4.56 22.29 -9.06
N ASP A 168 -4.27 21.09 -8.62
CA ASP A 168 -3.03 20.43 -9.01
C ASP A 168 -3.16 20.00 -10.50
N LYS A 169 -2.52 20.76 -11.37
CA LYS A 169 -2.61 20.59 -12.84
C LYS A 169 -2.17 19.21 -13.32
N PHE A 170 -1.42 18.47 -12.51
CA PHE A 170 -0.97 17.11 -12.83
C PHE A 170 -2.09 16.07 -12.82
N LEU A 171 -3.20 16.32 -12.11
CA LEU A 171 -4.29 15.36 -11.98
C LEU A 171 -5.39 15.53 -13.02
N GLN A 172 -5.45 16.65 -13.73
CA GLN A 172 -6.43 16.88 -14.78
C GLN A 172 -6.37 15.86 -15.93
N PRO A 173 -5.19 15.47 -16.44
CA PRO A 173 -5.11 14.45 -17.48
C PRO A 173 -5.57 13.07 -17.04
N ILE A 174 -5.32 12.70 -15.79
CA ILE A 174 -5.72 11.39 -15.24
C ILE A 174 -7.23 11.28 -15.12
N LEU A 175 -7.89 12.37 -14.73
CA LEU A 175 -9.36 12.44 -14.60
C LEU A 175 -10.09 12.44 -15.96
N THR A 176 -9.40 12.77 -17.05
CA THR A 176 -9.98 12.81 -18.40
C THR A 176 -9.92 11.43 -19.08
N ILE A 177 -9.14 10.49 -18.54
CA ILE A 177 -8.95 9.15 -19.10
C ILE A 177 -9.87 8.11 -18.44
N ILE A 178 -10.45 8.42 -17.28
CA ILE A 178 -11.41 7.59 -16.55
C ILE A 178 -12.85 8.02 -16.89
#